data_d0dde2ca8398f139b5680d273e6cbc86
#
_entry.id   d0dde2ca8398f139b5680d273e6cbc86
#
_cell.length_a   1.000
_cell.length_b   1.000
_cell.length_c   1.000
_cell.angle_alpha   90.00
_cell.angle_beta   90.00
_cell.angle_gamma   90.00
#
_symmetry.space_group_name_H-M   'P 1'
#
loop_
_entity.id
_entity.type
_entity.pdbx_description
1 polymer ?
#
loop_
_entity_poly.entity_id
_entity_poly.type
_entity_poly.pdbx_seq_one_letter_code
_entity_poly.pdbx_strand_id
1 'polypeptide(L)'
;MERENLLGGPAPTYLPEDEDAAVALREAHDTPAEVAARFPSYSAAWAALAVQALWRDDAVTAYAYARTGYHRGLDQLRRAGWHGHGPIPWEHEPNRGFLRSLHALGAAAGAIGEDDEARRCREFLRDSSAKAAAELDAELAARPPA
;
A
#
# COMPACT_ATOMS: atom_id res chain seq x y z
N MET A 1 -13.20 12.34 23.45
CA MET A 1 -12.46 11.47 24.38
C MET A 1 -12.53 10.05 23.84
N GLU A 2 -11.41 9.59 23.33
CA GLU A 2 -11.34 8.21 22.84
C GLU A 2 -11.45 7.27 24.04
N ARG A 3 -12.48 6.44 24.03
CA ARG A 3 -12.56 5.35 24.99
C ARG A 3 -11.52 4.32 24.59
N GLU A 4 -10.50 4.17 25.39
CA GLU A 4 -9.58 3.07 25.27
C GLU A 4 -10.38 1.77 25.31
N ASN A 5 -10.42 1.07 24.19
CA ASN A 5 -11.16 -0.18 24.10
C ASN A 5 -10.33 -1.30 24.73
N LEU A 6 -10.45 -1.45 26.03
CA LEU A 6 -9.70 -2.45 26.81
C LEU A 6 -10.01 -3.90 26.42
N LEU A 7 -11.07 -4.14 25.63
CA LEU A 7 -11.52 -5.46 25.24
C LEU A 7 -11.37 -5.74 23.73
N GLY A 8 -11.09 -4.74 22.91
CA GLY A 8 -11.16 -4.81 21.46
C GLY A 8 -9.83 -4.70 20.71
N GLY A 9 -8.70 -4.76 21.41
CA GLY A 9 -7.38 -4.67 20.78
C GLY A 9 -6.98 -3.23 20.44
N PRO A 10 -5.94 -3.05 19.59
CA PRO A 10 -5.38 -1.73 19.30
C PRO A 10 -6.33 -0.87 18.47
N ALA A 11 -6.23 0.45 18.67
CA ALA A 11 -7.01 1.42 17.90
C ALA A 11 -6.58 1.44 16.43
N PRO A 12 -7.49 1.76 15.52
CA PRO A 12 -7.14 1.98 14.11
C PRO A 12 -6.17 3.13 13.92
N THR A 13 -5.32 3.03 12.89
CA THR A 13 -4.41 4.10 12.49
C THR A 13 -4.92 4.78 11.22
N TYR A 14 -4.93 6.10 11.24
CA TYR A 14 -5.38 6.95 10.14
C TYR A 14 -4.24 7.88 9.73
N LEU A 15 -3.72 7.67 8.50
CA LEU A 15 -2.65 8.52 7.98
C LEU A 15 -3.21 9.90 7.59
N PRO A 16 -2.41 10.97 7.77
CA PRO A 16 -2.79 12.28 7.23
C PRO A 16 -2.72 12.27 5.70
N GLU A 17 -3.53 13.09 5.06
CA GLU A 17 -3.46 13.26 3.60
C GLU A 17 -2.30 14.19 3.25
N ASP A 18 -1.55 13.82 2.23
CA ASP A 18 -0.62 14.71 1.54
C ASP A 18 -1.34 15.24 0.29
N GLU A 19 -1.99 16.38 0.43
CA GLU A 19 -2.84 16.97 -0.61
C GLU A 19 -2.10 17.26 -1.90
N ASP A 20 -0.89 17.82 -1.82
CA ASP A 20 -0.09 18.15 -3.00
C ASP A 20 0.30 16.91 -3.78
N ALA A 21 0.74 15.87 -3.07
CA ALA A 21 1.10 14.59 -3.67
C ALA A 21 -0.13 13.89 -4.27
N ALA A 22 -1.26 13.92 -3.58
CA ALA A 22 -2.50 13.31 -4.05
C ALA A 22 -2.99 13.96 -5.34
N VAL A 23 -2.98 15.29 -5.41
CA VAL A 23 -3.33 16.04 -6.62
C VAL A 23 -2.36 15.70 -7.75
N ALA A 24 -1.05 15.72 -7.47
CA ALA A 24 -0.04 15.40 -8.48
C ALA A 24 -0.24 14.00 -9.07
N LEU A 25 -0.57 13.02 -8.24
CA LEU A 25 -0.78 11.65 -8.70
C LEU A 25 -2.05 11.52 -9.57
N ARG A 26 -3.13 12.21 -9.20
CA ARG A 26 -4.35 12.23 -10.01
C ARG A 26 -4.11 12.86 -11.39
N GLU A 27 -3.31 13.92 -11.45
CA GLU A 27 -3.00 14.63 -12.70
C GLU A 27 -1.99 13.89 -13.57
N ALA A 28 -1.09 13.12 -12.96
CA ALA A 28 0.01 12.41 -13.64
C ALA A 28 -0.13 10.88 -13.52
N HIS A 29 -1.35 10.36 -13.60
CA HIS A 29 -1.61 8.93 -13.39
C HIS A 29 -0.86 8.02 -14.40
N ASP A 30 -0.52 8.51 -15.58
CA ASP A 30 0.25 7.77 -16.58
C ASP A 30 1.76 7.81 -16.32
N THR A 31 2.22 8.74 -15.49
CA THR A 31 3.63 8.93 -15.18
C THR A 31 3.88 9.05 -13.67
N PRO A 32 3.51 8.01 -12.88
CA PRO A 32 3.67 8.08 -11.42
C PRO A 32 5.13 8.21 -10.97
N ALA A 33 6.10 7.89 -11.83
CA ALA A 33 7.52 8.09 -11.52
C ALA A 33 7.87 9.55 -11.24
N GLU A 34 7.25 10.48 -11.96
CA GLU A 34 7.46 11.92 -11.73
C GLU A 34 6.95 12.34 -10.34
N VAL A 35 5.84 11.77 -9.92
CA VAL A 35 5.25 12.02 -8.60
C VAL A 35 6.13 11.43 -7.50
N ALA A 36 6.59 10.19 -7.67
CA ALA A 36 7.50 9.55 -6.73
C ALA A 36 8.81 10.33 -6.56
N ALA A 37 9.34 10.88 -7.64
CA ALA A 37 10.56 11.70 -7.59
C ALA A 37 10.34 13.01 -6.83
N ARG A 38 9.18 13.64 -6.97
CA ARG A 38 8.83 14.88 -6.26
C ARG A 38 8.40 14.64 -4.82
N PHE A 39 7.73 13.53 -4.55
CA PHE A 39 7.17 13.18 -3.25
C PHE A 39 7.60 11.76 -2.86
N PRO A 40 8.90 11.53 -2.56
CA PRO A 40 9.42 10.18 -2.37
C PRO A 40 8.89 9.46 -1.13
N SER A 41 8.29 10.17 -0.19
CA SER A 41 7.63 9.56 0.98
C SER A 41 6.17 9.19 0.72
N TYR A 42 5.63 9.49 -0.46
CA TYR A 42 4.23 9.22 -0.78
C TYR A 42 4.05 7.80 -1.32
N SER A 43 3.60 6.88 -0.46
CA SER A 43 3.46 5.46 -0.80
C SER A 43 2.61 5.20 -2.03
N ALA A 44 1.55 5.99 -2.26
CA ALA A 44 0.63 5.77 -3.36
C ALA A 44 1.30 5.88 -4.74
N ALA A 45 2.31 6.76 -4.90
CA ALA A 45 3.06 6.86 -6.15
C ALA A 45 3.90 5.61 -6.40
N TRP A 46 4.58 5.11 -5.38
CA TRP A 46 5.33 3.85 -5.48
C TRP A 46 4.42 2.66 -5.75
N ALA A 47 3.25 2.63 -5.11
CA ALA A 47 2.25 1.59 -5.36
C ALA A 47 1.78 1.59 -6.82
N ALA A 48 1.52 2.76 -7.38
CA ALA A 48 1.13 2.88 -8.79
C ALA A 48 2.21 2.34 -9.74
N LEU A 49 3.49 2.65 -9.48
CA LEU A 49 4.62 2.10 -10.23
C LEU A 49 4.69 0.58 -10.11
N ALA A 50 4.48 0.04 -8.92
CA ALA A 50 4.50 -1.40 -8.68
C ALA A 50 3.40 -2.11 -9.45
N VAL A 51 2.17 -1.59 -9.43
CA VAL A 51 1.03 -2.17 -10.14
C VAL A 51 1.28 -2.16 -11.65
N GLN A 52 1.77 -1.05 -12.20
CA GLN A 52 2.12 -0.97 -13.62
C GLN A 52 3.18 -2.01 -14.00
N ALA A 53 4.19 -2.22 -13.15
CA ALA A 53 5.21 -3.23 -13.39
C ALA A 53 4.64 -4.65 -13.33
N LEU A 54 3.73 -4.95 -12.40
CA LEU A 54 3.02 -6.24 -12.35
C LEU A 54 2.22 -6.48 -13.62
N TRP A 55 1.54 -5.45 -14.12
CA TRP A 55 0.76 -5.55 -15.36
C TRP A 55 1.64 -5.79 -16.60
N ARG A 56 2.92 -5.44 -16.55
CA ARG A 56 3.90 -5.74 -17.59
C ARG A 56 4.63 -7.06 -17.37
N ASP A 57 4.24 -7.84 -16.38
CA ASP A 57 4.89 -9.08 -15.99
C ASP A 57 6.36 -8.89 -15.58
N ASP A 58 6.69 -7.70 -15.04
CA ASP A 58 8.01 -7.36 -14.52
C ASP A 58 8.01 -7.41 -12.99
N ALA A 59 8.01 -8.63 -12.47
CA ALA A 59 7.85 -8.87 -11.04
C ALA A 59 9.01 -8.33 -10.20
N VAL A 60 10.24 -8.37 -10.70
CA VAL A 60 11.41 -7.86 -9.95
C VAL A 60 11.33 -6.34 -9.79
N THR A 61 11.02 -5.63 -10.85
CA THR A 61 10.81 -4.17 -10.78
C THR A 61 9.63 -3.84 -9.86
N ALA A 62 8.53 -4.57 -9.97
CA ALA A 62 7.36 -4.41 -9.10
C ALA A 62 7.72 -4.60 -7.62
N TYR A 63 8.51 -5.62 -7.33
CA TYR A 63 9.01 -5.90 -5.98
C TYR A 63 9.77 -4.70 -5.41
N ALA A 64 10.68 -4.13 -6.18
CA ALA A 64 11.49 -2.98 -5.75
C ALA A 64 10.61 -1.75 -5.46
N TYR A 65 9.69 -1.42 -6.35
CA TYR A 65 8.76 -0.30 -6.16
C TYR A 65 7.84 -0.53 -4.96
N ALA A 66 7.24 -1.71 -4.88
CA ALA A 66 6.31 -2.04 -3.80
C ALA A 66 7.01 -2.01 -2.44
N ARG A 67 8.22 -2.54 -2.35
CA ARG A 67 9.02 -2.52 -1.13
C ARG A 67 9.32 -1.08 -0.69
N THR A 68 9.65 -0.21 -1.63
CA THR A 68 9.86 1.22 -1.32
C THR A 68 8.59 1.86 -0.77
N GLY A 69 7.46 1.68 -1.43
CA GLY A 69 6.18 2.21 -0.97
C GLY A 69 5.77 1.65 0.38
N TYR A 70 6.00 0.37 0.59
CA TYR A 70 5.73 -0.31 1.86
C TYR A 70 6.54 0.31 3.01
N HIS A 71 7.86 0.48 2.84
CA HIS A 71 8.70 1.04 3.89
C HIS A 71 8.39 2.51 4.16
N ARG A 72 8.11 3.29 3.12
CA ARG A 72 7.69 4.69 3.31
C ARG A 72 6.37 4.78 4.07
N GLY A 73 5.43 3.90 3.76
CA GLY A 73 4.17 3.82 4.48
C GLY A 73 4.34 3.39 5.94
N LEU A 74 5.22 2.43 6.22
CA LEU A 74 5.53 2.03 7.59
C LEU A 74 6.08 3.22 8.40
N ASP A 75 6.97 4.02 7.82
CA ASP A 75 7.50 5.21 8.49
C ASP A 75 6.38 6.18 8.87
N GLN A 76 5.43 6.40 7.96
CA GLN A 76 4.29 7.28 8.20
C GLN A 76 3.34 6.71 9.25
N LEU A 77 3.07 5.41 9.21
CA LEU A 77 2.23 4.74 10.22
C LEU A 77 2.83 4.89 11.62
N ARG A 78 4.13 4.68 11.76
CA ARG A 78 4.84 4.84 13.03
C ARG A 78 4.73 6.28 13.56
N ARG A 79 4.88 7.27 12.68
CA ARG A 79 4.70 8.69 13.05
C ARG A 79 3.26 9.01 13.47
N ALA A 80 2.29 8.29 12.92
CA ALA A 80 0.89 8.45 13.26
C ALA A 80 0.46 7.65 14.50
N GLY A 81 1.39 6.97 15.16
CA GLY A 81 1.14 6.26 16.41
C GLY A 81 0.91 4.75 16.30
N TRP A 82 1.06 4.19 15.11
CA TRP A 82 0.95 2.73 14.92
C TRP A 82 2.12 2.00 15.58
N HIS A 83 1.82 0.93 16.33
CA HIS A 83 2.79 0.19 17.12
C HIS A 83 3.05 -1.24 16.59
N GLY A 84 2.87 -1.46 15.32
CA GLY A 84 3.17 -2.74 14.67
C GLY A 84 1.98 -3.68 14.52
N HIS A 85 0.81 -3.29 14.96
CA HIS A 85 -0.42 -4.09 14.87
C HIS A 85 -1.65 -3.19 14.95
N GLY A 86 -2.79 -3.74 14.61
CA GLY A 86 -4.06 -3.04 14.62
C GLY A 86 -4.56 -2.64 13.24
N PRO A 87 -5.84 -2.27 13.15
CA PRO A 87 -6.46 -1.94 11.87
C PRO A 87 -5.82 -0.73 11.17
N ILE A 88 -5.72 -0.82 9.86
CA ILE A 88 -5.35 0.28 8.96
C ILE A 88 -6.48 0.34 7.93
N PRO A 89 -7.58 1.06 8.23
CA PRO A 89 -8.81 0.93 7.46
C PRO A 89 -8.69 1.39 6.01
N TRP A 90 -9.19 0.57 5.09
CA TRP A 90 -9.30 0.90 3.66
C TRP A 90 -10.23 2.10 3.41
N GLU A 91 -11.25 2.26 4.22
CA GLU A 91 -12.24 3.33 4.09
C GLU A 91 -11.60 4.71 4.21
N HIS A 92 -10.51 4.81 4.97
CA HIS A 92 -9.73 6.04 5.07
C HIS A 92 -8.77 6.14 3.89
N GLU A 93 -9.11 6.96 2.92
CA GLU A 93 -8.39 7.05 1.65
C GLU A 93 -6.87 7.25 1.79
N PRO A 94 -6.35 8.08 2.70
CA PRO A 94 -4.91 8.24 2.89
C PRO A 94 -4.15 6.96 3.28
N ASN A 95 -4.83 5.93 3.79
CA ASN A 95 -4.22 4.64 4.10
C ASN A 95 -3.97 3.78 2.86
N ARG A 96 -4.66 4.07 1.77
CA ARG A 96 -4.69 3.18 0.59
C ARG A 96 -3.35 3.02 -0.10
N GLY A 97 -2.52 4.06 -0.12
CA GLY A 97 -1.19 3.98 -0.71
C GLY A 97 -0.31 2.92 -0.04
N PHE A 98 -0.32 2.88 1.29
CA PHE A 98 0.37 1.84 2.04
C PHE A 98 -0.22 0.45 1.77
N LEU A 99 -1.54 0.33 1.83
CA LEU A 99 -2.22 -0.94 1.61
C LEU A 99 -1.99 -1.48 0.19
N ARG A 100 -2.01 -0.60 -0.81
CA ARG A 100 -1.66 -0.98 -2.20
C ARG A 100 -0.22 -1.43 -2.33
N SER A 101 0.71 -0.75 -1.67
CA SER A 101 2.13 -1.14 -1.67
C SER A 101 2.32 -2.52 -1.03
N LEU A 102 1.66 -2.78 0.08
CA LEU A 102 1.72 -4.07 0.76
C LEU A 102 1.14 -5.19 -0.10
N HIS A 103 0.00 -4.96 -0.73
CA HIS A 103 -0.62 -5.92 -1.65
C HIS A 103 0.29 -6.22 -2.85
N ALA A 104 0.82 -5.18 -3.48
CA ALA A 104 1.71 -5.33 -4.63
C ALA A 104 3.00 -6.07 -4.25
N LEU A 105 3.54 -5.80 -3.05
CA LEU A 105 4.71 -6.51 -2.55
C LEU A 105 4.44 -8.01 -2.41
N GLY A 106 3.30 -8.37 -1.85
CA GLY A 106 2.89 -9.78 -1.74
C GLY A 106 2.75 -10.45 -3.11
N ALA A 107 2.12 -9.76 -4.07
CA ALA A 107 1.95 -10.28 -5.43
C ALA A 107 3.31 -10.45 -6.14
N ALA A 108 4.19 -9.47 -6.04
CA ALA A 108 5.52 -9.53 -6.65
C ALA A 108 6.39 -10.61 -5.99
N ALA A 109 6.35 -10.72 -4.67
CA ALA A 109 7.07 -11.76 -3.93
C ALA A 109 6.64 -13.17 -4.38
N GLY A 110 5.33 -13.40 -4.50
CA GLY A 110 4.80 -14.68 -4.99
C GLY A 110 5.28 -14.97 -6.42
N ALA A 111 5.29 -13.97 -7.29
CA ALA A 111 5.72 -14.14 -8.69
C ALA A 111 7.20 -14.49 -8.83
N ILE A 112 8.06 -14.09 -7.90
CA ILE A 112 9.48 -14.42 -7.92
C ILE A 112 9.85 -15.61 -7.02
N GLY A 113 8.85 -16.28 -6.43
CA GLY A 113 9.07 -17.48 -5.62
C GLY A 113 9.42 -17.22 -4.16
N GLU A 114 9.33 -16.00 -3.67
CA GLU A 114 9.46 -15.68 -2.25
C GLU A 114 8.15 -15.98 -1.50
N ASP A 115 7.83 -17.25 -1.34
CA ASP A 115 6.53 -17.69 -0.82
C ASP A 115 6.27 -17.27 0.62
N ASP A 116 7.31 -17.29 1.48
CA ASP A 116 7.18 -16.84 2.87
C ASP A 116 6.87 -15.34 2.95
N GLU A 117 7.53 -14.52 2.15
CA GLU A 117 7.26 -13.08 2.07
C GLU A 117 5.86 -12.81 1.53
N ALA A 118 5.46 -13.53 0.49
CA ALA A 118 4.10 -13.41 -0.07
C ALA A 118 3.05 -13.73 0.98
N ARG A 119 3.26 -14.77 1.78
CA ARG A 119 2.35 -15.16 2.86
C ARG A 119 2.30 -14.09 3.96
N ARG A 120 3.47 -13.60 4.39
CA ARG A 120 3.58 -12.56 5.40
C ARG A 120 2.79 -11.29 4.98
N CYS A 121 2.96 -10.87 3.74
CA CYS A 121 2.24 -9.70 3.21
C CYS A 121 0.73 -9.93 3.16
N ARG A 122 0.28 -11.10 2.74
CA ARG A 122 -1.17 -11.41 2.70
C ARG A 122 -1.79 -11.41 4.09
N GLU A 123 -1.11 -12.00 5.07
CA GLU A 123 -1.58 -12.04 6.44
C GLU A 123 -1.62 -10.64 7.05
N PHE A 124 -0.57 -9.86 6.86
CA PHE A 124 -0.52 -8.48 7.33
C PHE A 124 -1.64 -7.64 6.71
N LEU A 125 -1.88 -7.78 5.41
CA LEU A 125 -2.94 -7.05 4.73
C LEU A 125 -4.31 -7.40 5.28
N ARG A 126 -4.60 -8.69 5.47
CA ARG A 126 -5.88 -9.13 6.04
C ARG A 126 -6.08 -8.65 7.47
N ASP A 127 -5.02 -8.69 8.28
CA ASP A 127 -5.06 -8.22 9.66
C ASP A 127 -5.26 -6.71 9.72
N SER A 128 -4.74 -5.98 8.73
CA SER A 128 -4.89 -4.52 8.64
C SER A 128 -6.30 -4.14 8.15
N SER A 129 -6.77 -4.78 7.09
CA SER A 129 -8.08 -4.53 6.49
C SER A 129 -8.48 -5.68 5.55
N ALA A 130 -9.41 -6.51 5.97
CA ALA A 130 -9.96 -7.57 5.12
C ALA A 130 -10.60 -7.01 3.86
N LYS A 131 -11.23 -5.84 3.96
CA LYS A 131 -11.82 -5.15 2.81
C LYS A 131 -10.76 -4.74 1.79
N ALA A 132 -9.62 -4.24 2.25
CA ALA A 132 -8.51 -3.88 1.36
C ALA A 132 -8.03 -5.09 0.54
N ALA A 133 -7.92 -6.26 1.16
CA ALA A 133 -7.49 -7.46 0.46
C ALA A 133 -8.40 -7.79 -0.73
N ALA A 134 -9.72 -7.76 -0.51
CA ALA A 134 -10.71 -8.03 -1.58
C ALA A 134 -10.69 -6.96 -2.67
N GLU A 135 -10.68 -5.68 -2.28
CA GLU A 135 -10.67 -4.56 -3.22
C GLU A 135 -9.41 -4.56 -4.08
N LEU A 136 -8.26 -4.84 -3.47
CA LEU A 136 -6.98 -4.80 -4.17
C LEU A 136 -6.77 -6.00 -5.09
N ASP A 137 -7.30 -7.17 -4.74
CA ASP A 137 -7.30 -8.30 -5.67
C ASP A 137 -8.10 -7.95 -6.93
N ALA A 138 -9.25 -7.28 -6.78
CA ALA A 138 -10.05 -6.83 -7.90
C ALA A 138 -9.34 -5.75 -8.74
N GLU A 139 -8.69 -4.77 -8.10
CA GLU A 139 -7.93 -3.73 -8.80
C GLU A 139 -6.79 -4.33 -9.64
N LEU A 140 -6.04 -5.26 -9.07
CA LEU A 140 -4.92 -5.88 -9.78
C LEU A 140 -5.40 -6.73 -10.96
N ALA A 141 -6.52 -7.45 -10.78
CA ALA A 141 -7.13 -8.25 -11.85
C ALA A 141 -7.71 -7.39 -12.99
N ALA A 142 -7.99 -6.12 -12.75
CA ALA A 142 -8.53 -5.18 -13.72
C ALA A 142 -7.43 -4.57 -14.63
N ARG A 143 -6.47 -5.39 -15.04
CA ARG A 143 -5.38 -4.98 -15.93
C ARG A 143 -5.94 -4.32 -17.18
N PRO A 144 -5.48 -3.09 -17.54
CA PRO A 144 -5.93 -2.44 -18.76
C PRO A 144 -5.53 -3.23 -20.00
N PRO A 145 -6.32 -3.16 -21.09
CA PRO A 145 -5.92 -3.77 -22.35
C PRO A 145 -4.63 -3.13 -22.89
N ALA A 146 -3.83 -3.94 -23.57
CA ALA A 146 -2.57 -3.51 -24.17
C ALA A 146 -2.79 -2.45 -25.27
#